data_7c4b1cdd11d0d354eb3cd1678a19ba07
#
_entry.id   7c4b1cdd11d0d354eb3cd1678a19ba07
#
_cell.length_a   1.000
_cell.length_b   1.000
_cell.length_c   1.000
_cell.angle_alpha   90.00
_cell.angle_beta   90.00
_cell.angle_gamma   90.00
#
_symmetry.space_group_name_H-M   'P 1'
#
loop_
_entity.id
_entity.type
_entity.pdbx_description
1 polymer ?
#
loop_
_entity_poly.entity_id
_entity_poly.type
_entity_poly.pdbx_seq_one_letter_code
_entity_poly.pdbx_strand_id
1 'polypeptide(L)'
;IVTATASITIGVLVEAVFVRWRGRKLLRPHLLNADESQIEKPKGSLLAFYVPLAMTPMLILALQPIAAAGITRMPMALEGLAVWGPLGGLVFLLRSAGIAFNEVVIARCDEPGGPKRLARFAWGWGLGFSGVLTAMAVTPLATLWFRDVIGLEPELVEIGTNALWLPA
;
A
#
# COMPACT_ATOMS: atom_id res chain seq x y z
N ILE A 1 15.76 -2.93 16.46
CA ILE A 1 15.63 -3.94 15.38
C ILE A 1 14.74 -5.07 15.85
N VAL A 2 15.01 -5.74 16.98
CA VAL A 2 14.22 -6.90 17.50
C VAL A 2 12.74 -6.54 17.69
N THR A 3 12.42 -5.37 18.27
CA THR A 3 11.06 -4.88 18.48
C THR A 3 10.30 -4.67 17.16
N ALA A 4 10.95 -4.06 16.16
CA ALA A 4 10.34 -3.82 14.86
C ALA A 4 10.04 -5.15 14.12
N THR A 5 11.01 -6.08 14.13
CA THR A 5 10.83 -7.40 13.51
C THR A 5 9.71 -8.19 14.21
N ALA A 6 9.68 -8.17 15.55
CA ALA A 6 8.64 -8.83 16.33
C ALA A 6 7.25 -8.24 16.01
N SER A 7 7.11 -6.93 15.91
CA SER A 7 5.85 -6.25 15.59
C SER A 7 5.33 -6.67 14.20
N ILE A 8 6.20 -6.69 13.18
CA ILE A 8 5.83 -7.13 11.84
C ILE A 8 5.42 -8.61 11.85
N THR A 9 6.19 -9.46 12.52
CA THR A 9 5.88 -10.91 12.60
C THR A 9 4.54 -11.15 13.27
N ILE A 10 4.25 -10.47 14.38
CA ILE A 10 2.96 -10.57 15.05
C ILE A 10 1.83 -10.10 14.13
N GLY A 11 2.01 -8.98 13.41
CA GLY A 11 1.04 -8.48 12.45
C GLY A 11 0.68 -9.51 11.38
N VAL A 12 1.70 -10.11 10.75
CA VAL A 12 1.52 -11.16 9.73
C VAL A 12 0.85 -12.40 10.30
N LEU A 13 1.19 -12.82 11.53
CA LEU A 13 0.55 -13.96 12.18
C LEU A 13 -0.94 -13.69 12.47
N VAL A 14 -1.26 -12.50 12.99
CA VAL A 14 -2.66 -12.10 13.25
C VAL A 14 -3.46 -12.08 11.94
N GLU A 15 -2.90 -11.52 10.88
CA GLU A 15 -3.51 -11.51 9.56
C GLU A 15 -3.74 -12.95 9.05
N ALA A 16 -2.75 -13.82 9.11
CA ALA A 16 -2.86 -15.21 8.68
C ALA A 16 -3.95 -15.97 9.46
N VAL A 17 -4.03 -15.77 10.79
CA VAL A 17 -5.06 -16.36 11.63
C VAL A 17 -6.44 -15.84 11.26
N PHE A 18 -6.57 -14.52 11.07
CA PHE A 18 -7.83 -13.88 10.69
C PHE A 18 -8.33 -14.37 9.31
N VAL A 19 -7.47 -14.39 8.32
CA VAL A 19 -7.78 -14.88 6.97
C VAL A 19 -8.17 -16.36 7.02
N ARG A 20 -7.44 -17.19 7.76
CA ARG A 20 -7.77 -18.62 7.92
C ARG A 20 -9.13 -18.81 8.61
N TRP A 21 -9.43 -18.02 9.65
CA TRP A 21 -10.69 -18.13 10.39
C TRP A 21 -11.88 -17.67 9.55
N ARG A 22 -11.79 -16.50 8.93
CA ARG A 22 -12.85 -15.94 8.06
C ARG A 22 -12.97 -16.71 6.76
N GLY A 23 -11.86 -17.06 6.13
CA GLY A 23 -11.83 -17.82 4.88
C GLY A 23 -12.48 -19.20 5.03
N ARG A 24 -12.19 -19.94 6.09
CA ARG A 24 -12.86 -21.22 6.36
C ARG A 24 -14.38 -21.09 6.49
N LYS A 25 -14.85 -20.03 7.14
CA LYS A 25 -16.29 -19.80 7.33
C LYS A 25 -17.01 -19.44 6.03
N LEU A 26 -16.36 -18.67 5.16
CA LEU A 26 -16.93 -18.18 3.91
C LEU A 26 -16.77 -19.18 2.76
N LEU A 27 -15.61 -19.83 2.66
CA LEU A 27 -15.29 -20.71 1.53
C LEU A 27 -15.85 -22.12 1.67
N ARG A 28 -16.02 -22.62 2.91
CA ARG A 28 -16.49 -23.98 3.16
C ARG A 28 -17.82 -24.32 2.47
N PRO A 29 -18.87 -23.49 2.52
CA PRO A 29 -20.12 -23.80 1.81
C PRO A 29 -19.98 -23.74 0.28
N HIS A 30 -19.12 -22.87 -0.23
CA HIS A 30 -18.87 -22.77 -1.68
C HIS A 30 -18.01 -23.92 -2.20
N LEU A 31 -17.02 -24.37 -1.43
CA LEU A 31 -16.18 -25.52 -1.81
C LEU A 31 -16.92 -26.86 -1.77
N LEU A 32 -17.87 -27.01 -0.86
CA LEU A 32 -18.69 -28.23 -0.77
C LEU A 32 -19.71 -28.34 -1.91
N ASN A 33 -20.12 -27.22 -2.50
CA ASN A 33 -21.09 -27.15 -3.58
C ASN A 33 -20.44 -26.84 -4.95
N ALA A 34 -19.12 -26.79 -5.01
CA ALA A 34 -18.41 -26.55 -6.28
C ALA A 34 -18.49 -27.82 -7.14
N ASP A 35 -19.20 -27.72 -8.25
CA ASP A 35 -19.25 -28.75 -9.27
C ASP A 35 -17.90 -28.72 -10.02
N GLU A 36 -17.10 -29.78 -9.90
CA GLU A 36 -15.80 -29.91 -10.57
C GLU A 36 -15.87 -29.74 -12.08
N SER A 37 -17.05 -29.96 -12.67
CA SER A 37 -17.28 -29.80 -14.10
C SER A 37 -17.22 -28.34 -14.58
N GLN A 38 -17.39 -27.38 -13.70
CA GLN A 38 -17.38 -25.93 -14.00
C GLN A 38 -16.01 -25.26 -13.75
N ILE A 39 -15.04 -25.99 -13.25
CA ILE A 39 -13.68 -25.47 -13.09
C ILE A 39 -13.02 -25.47 -14.47
N GLU A 40 -13.15 -24.36 -15.18
CA GLU A 40 -12.36 -24.12 -16.40
C GLU A 40 -10.88 -24.20 -16.03
N LYS A 41 -10.23 -25.30 -16.43
CA LYS A 41 -8.78 -25.43 -16.24
C LYS A 41 -8.10 -24.27 -16.96
N PRO A 42 -7.23 -23.50 -16.31
CA PRO A 42 -6.56 -22.39 -16.95
C PRO A 42 -5.86 -22.88 -18.22
N LYS A 43 -6.24 -22.31 -19.37
CA LYS A 43 -5.64 -22.58 -20.67
C LYS A 43 -4.24 -21.97 -20.71
N GLY A 44 -3.25 -22.67 -20.13
CA GLY A 44 -1.86 -22.23 -20.16
C GLY A 44 -1.05 -22.72 -18.97
N SER A 45 0.26 -22.52 -19.04
CA SER A 45 1.13 -22.80 -17.91
C SER A 45 0.82 -21.82 -16.77
N LEU A 46 0.56 -22.34 -15.57
CA LEU A 46 0.37 -21.56 -14.36
C LEU A 46 1.50 -20.54 -14.14
N LEU A 47 2.71 -20.92 -14.51
CA LEU A 47 3.89 -20.06 -14.45
C LEU A 47 3.79 -18.86 -15.41
N ALA A 48 3.29 -19.04 -16.63
CA ALA A 48 3.14 -17.96 -17.60
C ALA A 48 2.14 -16.90 -17.13
N PHE A 49 1.15 -17.29 -16.33
CA PHE A 49 0.22 -16.37 -15.69
C PHE A 49 0.83 -15.72 -14.43
N TYR A 50 1.51 -16.51 -13.61
CA TYR A 50 1.98 -16.07 -12.29
C TYR A 50 3.22 -15.17 -12.37
N VAL A 51 4.13 -15.39 -13.32
CA VAL A 51 5.38 -14.62 -13.45
C VAL A 51 5.10 -13.13 -13.69
N PRO A 52 4.29 -12.69 -14.67
CA PRO A 52 3.99 -11.27 -14.85
C PRO A 52 3.28 -10.65 -13.62
N LEU A 53 2.40 -11.41 -12.99
CA LEU A 53 1.69 -10.95 -11.79
C LEU A 53 2.64 -10.74 -10.60
N ALA A 54 3.61 -11.63 -10.41
CA ALA A 54 4.62 -11.53 -9.35
C ALA A 54 5.67 -10.45 -9.64
N MET A 55 5.93 -10.12 -10.88
CA MET A 55 6.92 -9.08 -11.25
C MET A 55 6.50 -7.69 -10.76
N THR A 56 5.21 -7.35 -10.79
CA THR A 56 4.74 -6.03 -10.34
C THR A 56 5.10 -5.72 -8.88
N PRO A 57 4.77 -6.55 -7.88
CA PRO A 57 5.21 -6.31 -6.50
C PRO A 57 6.73 -6.38 -6.34
N MET A 58 7.44 -7.22 -7.11
CA MET A 58 8.91 -7.25 -7.08
C MET A 58 9.54 -5.94 -7.56
N LEU A 59 9.00 -5.32 -8.61
CA LEU A 59 9.46 -4.02 -9.08
C LEU A 59 9.22 -2.92 -8.03
N ILE A 60 8.07 -2.94 -7.36
CA ILE A 60 7.77 -2.01 -6.27
C ILE A 60 8.75 -2.18 -5.11
N LEU A 61 9.08 -3.41 -4.74
CA LEU A 61 10.07 -3.69 -3.68
C LEU A 61 11.48 -3.25 -4.09
N ALA A 62 11.85 -3.41 -5.36
CA ALA A 62 13.15 -2.98 -5.86
C ALA A 62 13.29 -1.44 -5.90
N LEU A 63 12.18 -0.71 -6.01
CA LEU A 63 12.19 0.76 -6.01
C LEU A 63 12.73 1.34 -4.69
N GLN A 64 12.45 0.71 -3.57
CA GLN A 64 12.89 1.19 -2.24
C GLN A 64 14.41 1.27 -2.09
N PRO A 65 15.19 0.19 -2.36
CA PRO A 65 16.65 0.28 -2.29
C PRO A 65 17.25 1.19 -3.36
N ILE A 66 16.63 1.31 -4.55
CA ILE A 66 17.08 2.22 -5.59
C ILE A 66 16.90 3.68 -5.15
N ALA A 67 15.75 4.02 -4.58
CA ALA A 67 15.49 5.35 -4.05
C ALA A 67 16.44 5.67 -2.88
N ALA A 68 16.64 4.75 -1.94
CA ALA A 68 17.59 4.93 -0.86
C ALA A 68 19.02 5.14 -1.37
N ALA A 69 19.47 4.36 -2.36
CA ALA A 69 20.78 4.55 -3.01
C ALA A 69 20.88 5.90 -3.76
N GLY A 70 19.79 6.44 -4.27
CA GLY A 70 19.73 7.79 -4.82
C GLY A 70 19.95 8.85 -3.74
N ILE A 71 19.24 8.74 -2.62
CA ILE A 71 19.32 9.68 -1.49
C ILE A 71 20.73 9.71 -0.90
N THR A 72 21.44 8.57 -0.80
CA THR A 72 22.81 8.51 -0.29
C THR A 72 23.83 9.30 -1.11
N ARG A 73 23.48 9.69 -2.35
CA ARG A 73 24.33 10.50 -3.24
C ARG A 73 23.98 12.00 -3.21
N MET A 74 22.96 12.38 -2.44
CA MET A 74 22.55 13.77 -2.32
C MET A 74 23.32 14.48 -1.18
N PRO A 75 23.44 15.81 -1.23
CA PRO A 75 23.81 16.59 -0.07
C PRO A 75 22.82 16.29 1.07
N MET A 76 23.30 16.20 2.30
CA MET A 76 22.48 15.86 3.48
C MET A 76 21.85 14.46 3.40
N ALA A 77 22.65 13.46 3.00
CA ALA A 77 22.20 12.09 2.78
C ALA A 77 21.62 11.44 4.06
N LEU A 78 22.19 11.73 5.23
CA LEU A 78 21.73 11.18 6.52
C LEU A 78 20.35 11.72 6.88
N GLU A 79 20.16 13.02 6.76
CA GLU A 79 18.90 13.70 7.01
C GLU A 79 17.83 13.24 6.02
N GLY A 80 18.20 13.13 4.75
CA GLY A 80 17.31 12.62 3.70
C GLY A 80 16.83 11.20 3.99
N LEU A 81 17.72 10.29 4.41
CA LEU A 81 17.35 8.94 4.80
C LEU A 81 16.51 8.89 6.07
N ALA A 82 16.78 9.77 7.04
CA ALA A 82 16.00 9.85 8.27
C ALA A 82 14.54 10.27 8.01
N VAL A 83 14.31 11.16 7.05
CA VAL A 83 12.97 11.62 6.64
C VAL A 83 12.29 10.64 5.67
N TRP A 84 13.04 9.92 4.85
CA TRP A 84 12.51 8.98 3.85
C TRP A 84 11.59 7.91 4.43
N GLY A 85 11.96 7.32 5.57
CA GLY A 85 11.16 6.30 6.24
C GLY A 85 9.78 6.80 6.68
N PRO A 86 9.71 7.87 7.49
CA PRO A 86 8.45 8.51 7.90
C PRO A 86 7.57 9.00 6.76
N LEU A 87 8.17 9.59 5.73
CA LEU A 87 7.47 10.04 4.53
C LEU A 87 6.89 8.85 3.76
N GLY A 88 7.71 7.81 3.56
CA GLY A 88 7.27 6.57 2.92
C GLY A 88 6.15 5.88 3.69
N GLY A 89 6.19 5.91 5.02
CA GLY A 89 5.14 5.39 5.89
C GLY A 89 3.80 6.13 5.72
N LEU A 90 3.83 7.46 5.63
CA LEU A 90 2.65 8.28 5.37
C LEU A 90 2.04 7.97 4.00
N VAL A 91 2.86 7.97 2.96
CA VAL A 91 2.43 7.63 1.60
C VAL A 91 1.87 6.21 1.53
N PHE A 92 2.52 5.25 2.20
CA PHE A 92 2.06 3.88 2.26
C PHE A 92 0.71 3.75 2.96
N LEU A 93 0.49 4.46 4.07
CA LEU A 93 -0.77 4.48 4.80
C LEU A 93 -1.92 4.95 3.90
N LEU A 94 -1.72 6.03 3.16
CA LEU A 94 -2.70 6.55 2.23
C LEU A 94 -2.92 5.61 1.04
N ARG A 95 -1.85 5.04 0.50
CA ARG A 95 -1.89 4.11 -0.63
C ARG A 95 -2.52 2.76 -0.28
N SER A 96 -2.44 2.31 0.96
CA SER A 96 -2.95 1.01 1.41
C SER A 96 -4.43 0.81 1.11
N ALA A 97 -5.21 1.87 1.25
CA ALA A 97 -6.62 1.85 0.92
C ALA A 97 -6.88 1.72 -0.60
N GLY A 98 -6.00 2.29 -1.45
CA GLY A 98 -6.04 2.08 -2.90
C GLY A 98 -5.70 0.62 -3.28
N ILE A 99 -4.77 0.00 -2.57
CA ILE A 99 -4.44 -1.42 -2.75
C ILE A 99 -5.65 -2.29 -2.37
N ALA A 100 -6.30 -2.01 -1.24
CA ALA A 100 -7.51 -2.72 -0.83
C ALA A 100 -8.67 -2.53 -1.82
N PHE A 101 -8.76 -1.36 -2.49
CA PHE A 101 -9.76 -1.12 -3.52
C PHE A 101 -9.60 -2.02 -4.75
N ASN A 102 -8.37 -2.46 -5.05
CA ASN A 102 -8.12 -3.40 -6.15
C ASN A 102 -8.92 -4.71 -6.00
N GLU A 103 -9.04 -5.22 -4.78
CA GLU A 103 -9.85 -6.41 -4.48
C GLU A 103 -11.34 -6.17 -4.74
N VAL A 104 -11.83 -4.97 -4.44
CA VAL A 104 -13.22 -4.59 -4.72
C VAL A 104 -13.46 -4.50 -6.23
N VAL A 105 -12.48 -4.00 -7.00
CA VAL A 105 -12.56 -3.94 -8.46
C VAL A 105 -12.67 -5.36 -9.03
N ILE A 106 -11.79 -6.26 -8.61
CA ILE A 106 -11.78 -7.65 -9.07
C ILE A 106 -13.13 -8.33 -8.76
N ALA A 107 -13.68 -8.10 -7.58
CA ALA A 107 -14.92 -8.74 -7.14
C ALA A 107 -16.19 -8.20 -7.82
N ARG A 108 -16.17 -6.95 -8.34
CA ARG A 108 -17.38 -6.27 -8.79
C ARG A 108 -17.33 -5.70 -10.21
N CYS A 109 -16.23 -5.91 -10.94
CA CYS A 109 -16.11 -5.35 -12.27
C CYS A 109 -17.10 -5.97 -13.27
N ASP A 110 -17.51 -7.22 -13.08
CA ASP A 110 -18.43 -7.95 -13.95
C ASP A 110 -19.92 -7.68 -13.65
N GLU A 111 -20.22 -6.95 -12.56
CA GLU A 111 -21.60 -6.57 -12.24
C GLU A 111 -22.17 -5.56 -13.25
N PRO A 112 -23.48 -5.62 -13.59
CA PRO A 112 -24.12 -4.62 -14.46
C PRO A 112 -23.95 -3.20 -13.90
N GLY A 113 -23.28 -2.32 -14.65
CA GLY A 113 -22.95 -0.96 -14.23
C GLY A 113 -21.80 -0.88 -13.21
N GLY A 114 -21.16 -2.00 -12.89
CA GLY A 114 -19.97 -2.09 -12.01
C GLY A 114 -18.87 -1.12 -12.40
N PRO A 115 -18.37 -1.14 -13.66
CA PRO A 115 -17.27 -0.29 -14.06
C PRO A 115 -17.50 1.22 -13.83
N LYS A 116 -18.72 1.72 -14.10
CA LYS A 116 -19.06 3.14 -13.88
C LYS A 116 -19.09 3.51 -12.38
N ARG A 117 -19.59 2.62 -11.53
CA ARG A 117 -19.63 2.84 -10.07
C ARG A 117 -18.22 2.79 -9.50
N LEU A 118 -17.41 1.81 -9.93
CA LEU A 118 -16.03 1.66 -9.53
C LEU A 118 -15.18 2.85 -9.95
N ALA A 119 -15.32 3.32 -11.19
CA ALA A 119 -14.63 4.51 -11.67
C ALA A 119 -14.98 5.77 -10.86
N ARG A 120 -16.28 5.97 -10.55
CA ARG A 120 -16.72 7.12 -9.73
C ARG A 120 -16.14 7.05 -8.32
N PHE A 121 -16.11 5.85 -7.73
CA PHE A 121 -15.53 5.64 -6.42
C PHE A 121 -14.00 5.86 -6.45
N ALA A 122 -13.30 5.33 -7.47
CA ALA A 122 -11.86 5.54 -7.65
C ALA A 122 -11.49 7.01 -7.77
N TRP A 123 -12.27 7.78 -8.56
CA TRP A 123 -12.08 9.23 -8.68
C TRP A 123 -12.31 9.94 -7.34
N GLY A 124 -13.39 9.62 -6.62
CA GLY A 124 -13.67 10.20 -5.30
C GLY A 124 -12.56 9.89 -4.31
N TRP A 125 -12.05 8.66 -4.32
CA TRP A 125 -10.96 8.21 -3.45
C TRP A 125 -9.64 8.90 -3.81
N GLY A 126 -9.30 8.94 -5.11
CA GLY A 126 -8.10 9.62 -5.59
C GLY A 126 -8.10 11.11 -5.25
N LEU A 127 -9.21 11.80 -5.48
CA LEU A 127 -9.35 13.22 -5.10
C LEU A 127 -9.29 13.40 -3.58
N GLY A 128 -9.88 12.49 -2.81
CA GLY A 128 -9.80 12.51 -1.34
C GLY A 128 -8.36 12.41 -0.85
N PHE A 129 -7.57 11.47 -1.37
CA PHE A 129 -6.15 11.33 -1.00
C PHE A 129 -5.30 12.51 -1.46
N SER A 130 -5.49 12.96 -2.69
CA SER A 130 -4.80 14.17 -3.16
C SER A 130 -5.15 15.37 -2.29
N GLY A 131 -6.42 15.50 -1.89
CA GLY A 131 -6.87 16.54 -0.98
C GLY A 131 -6.19 16.46 0.41
N VAL A 132 -6.08 15.26 0.97
CA VAL A 132 -5.40 15.04 2.25
C VAL A 132 -3.92 15.40 2.16
N LEU A 133 -3.22 14.92 1.12
CA LEU A 133 -1.81 15.24 0.92
C LEU A 133 -1.59 16.75 0.71
N THR A 134 -2.44 17.37 -0.11
CA THR A 134 -2.38 18.81 -0.33
C THR A 134 -2.66 19.58 0.97
N ALA A 135 -3.68 19.17 1.73
CA ALA A 135 -3.97 19.76 3.02
C ALA A 135 -2.79 19.63 4.00
N MET A 136 -2.14 18.46 4.04
CA MET A 136 -0.93 18.26 4.84
C MET A 136 0.23 19.16 4.38
N ALA A 137 0.40 19.34 3.07
CA ALA A 137 1.46 20.18 2.53
C ALA A 137 1.23 21.68 2.82
N VAL A 138 -0.02 22.15 2.79
CA VAL A 138 -0.38 23.59 2.94
C VAL A 138 -0.62 24.00 4.40
N THR A 139 -0.93 23.03 5.27
CA THR A 139 -1.28 23.28 6.66
C THR A 139 -0.19 22.76 7.62
N PRO A 140 -0.19 23.18 8.89
CA PRO A 140 0.74 22.65 9.89
C PRO A 140 0.52 21.16 10.25
N LEU A 141 -0.39 20.47 9.59
CA LEU A 141 -0.65 19.03 9.81
C LEU A 141 0.58 18.16 9.53
N ALA A 142 1.39 18.53 8.54
CA ALA A 142 2.66 17.86 8.28
C ALA A 142 3.62 17.97 9.46
N THR A 143 3.72 19.17 10.05
CA THR A 143 4.54 19.42 11.24
C THR A 143 4.05 18.59 12.42
N LEU A 144 2.74 18.53 12.66
CA LEU A 144 2.16 17.68 13.69
C LEU A 144 2.47 16.18 13.43
N TRP A 145 2.37 15.73 12.20
CA TRP A 145 2.70 14.36 11.85
C TRP A 145 4.16 14.01 12.12
N PHE A 146 5.10 14.81 11.59
CA PHE A 146 6.52 14.53 11.72
C PHE A 146 7.05 14.76 13.15
N ARG A 147 6.56 15.78 13.85
CA ARG A 147 7.00 16.13 15.19
C ARG A 147 6.32 15.28 16.26
N ASP A 148 4.99 15.24 16.27
CA ASP A 148 4.23 14.68 17.41
C ASP A 148 3.91 13.19 17.25
N VAL A 149 3.71 12.71 16.00
CA VAL A 149 3.41 11.30 15.76
C VAL A 149 4.70 10.50 15.55
N ILE A 150 5.62 11.02 14.75
CA ILE A 150 6.88 10.33 14.43
C ILE A 150 7.98 10.64 15.45
N GLY A 151 7.98 11.86 16.04
CA GLY A 151 9.00 12.29 17.00
C GLY A 151 10.32 12.70 16.35
N LEU A 152 10.27 13.28 15.14
CA LEU A 152 11.45 13.78 14.46
C LEU A 152 11.99 15.05 15.15
N GLU A 153 13.31 15.22 15.11
CA GLU A 153 13.96 16.45 15.54
C GLU A 153 13.51 17.65 14.69
N PRO A 154 13.48 18.88 15.27
CA PRO A 154 12.95 20.07 14.59
C PRO A 154 13.57 20.35 13.21
N GLU A 155 14.87 20.09 13.06
CA GLU A 155 15.59 20.26 11.79
C GLU A 155 15.10 19.29 10.71
N LEU A 156 14.82 18.07 11.10
CA LEU A 156 14.29 17.02 10.19
C LEU A 156 12.83 17.24 9.84
N VAL A 157 12.05 17.87 10.72
CA VAL A 157 10.66 18.25 10.46
C VAL A 157 10.58 19.26 9.32
N GLU A 158 11.48 20.24 9.27
CA GLU A 158 11.54 21.22 8.19
C GLU A 158 11.85 20.54 6.84
N ILE A 159 12.82 19.64 6.82
CA ILE A 159 13.17 18.86 5.63
C ILE A 159 11.97 17.99 5.18
N GLY A 160 11.29 17.33 6.11
CA GLY A 160 10.13 16.48 5.82
C GLY A 160 8.95 17.25 5.28
N THR A 161 8.66 18.43 5.81
CA THR A 161 7.59 19.30 5.31
C THR A 161 7.91 19.86 3.93
N ASN A 162 9.15 20.24 3.68
CA ASN A 162 9.59 20.69 2.36
C ASN A 162 9.55 19.56 1.32
N ALA A 163 9.85 18.32 1.72
CA ALA A 163 9.78 17.16 0.83
C ALA A 163 8.36 16.86 0.33
N LEU A 164 7.31 17.24 1.06
CA LEU A 164 5.91 17.11 0.60
C LEU A 164 5.55 18.05 -0.56
N TRP A 165 6.33 19.12 -0.77
CA TRP A 165 6.13 20.06 -1.89
C TRP A 165 6.86 19.64 -3.17
N LEU A 166 7.80 18.70 -3.07
CA LEU A 166 8.45 18.16 -4.25
C LEU A 166 7.47 17.22 -4.95
N PRO A 167 7.12 17.48 -6.22
CA PRO A 167 6.26 16.57 -6.97
C PRO A 167 6.95 15.21 -7.07
N ALA A 168 6.30 14.20 -6.54
CA ALA A 168 6.71 12.82 -6.64
C ALA A 168 6.42 12.25 -8.04
#